data_35bdbbded71fd939938c73cf63853d3a
#
_entry.id   35bdbbded71fd939938c73cf63853d3a
#
_cell.length_a   1.000
_cell.length_b   1.000
_cell.length_c   1.000
_cell.angle_alpha   90.00
_cell.angle_beta   90.00
_cell.angle_gamma   90.00
#
_symmetry.space_group_name_H-M   'P 1'
#
loop_
_entity.id
_entity.type
_entity.pdbx_description
1 polymer ?
#
loop_
_entity_poly.entity_id
_entity_poly.type
_entity_poly.pdbx_seq_one_letter_code
_entity_poly.pdbx_strand_id
1 'polypeptide(L)'
;MAIDIDVTRRLGERTIAARFTAGPGLTALFGPSGAGKTSILNMVAGLLKPDRGHIRIGERTLFDSATNLPPEARRVGYVFQDGRLFPHRRVRANLTYGLDLARQADRWMGLDEATRFLGIGHLIDRWPHSLSGGEAQRVAIGRALLAGPEILLMDEPLSSLDAARRGDIMTVIERIRDELKLPILYVSHDRVEVDRLATQVVAIGE
;
A
#
# COMPACT_ATOMS: atom_id res chain seq x y z
N MET A 1 6.08 12.53 8.43
CA MET A 1 5.94 11.40 9.37
C MET A 1 7.02 10.40 9.05
N ALA A 2 7.78 9.92 10.03
CA ALA A 2 8.87 8.97 9.83
C ALA A 2 8.35 7.53 10.05
N ILE A 3 8.90 6.59 9.30
CA ILE A 3 8.65 5.16 9.45
C ILE A 3 9.96 4.56 9.98
N ASP A 4 9.90 3.79 11.04
CA ASP A 4 11.06 3.11 11.64
C ASP A 4 10.74 1.62 11.74
N ILE A 5 11.50 0.82 11.02
CA ILE A 5 11.31 -0.63 10.88
C ILE A 5 12.63 -1.32 11.21
N ASP A 6 12.58 -2.20 12.18
CA ASP A 6 13.62 -3.19 12.48
C ASP A 6 12.89 -4.50 12.80
N VAL A 7 12.83 -5.42 11.87
CA VAL A 7 12.04 -6.64 12.01
C VAL A 7 12.81 -7.86 11.53
N THR A 8 12.57 -8.98 12.19
CA THR A 8 13.06 -10.30 11.76
C THR A 8 11.91 -11.31 11.86
N ARG A 9 11.77 -12.14 10.82
CA ARG A 9 10.83 -13.25 10.79
C ARG A 9 11.44 -14.46 10.11
N ARG A 10 11.35 -15.62 10.75
CA ARG A 10 11.71 -16.92 10.14
C ARG A 10 10.50 -17.56 9.47
N LEU A 11 10.62 -17.90 8.20
CA LEU A 11 9.62 -18.60 7.41
C LEU A 11 10.24 -19.87 6.83
N GLY A 12 9.97 -21.01 7.46
CA GLY A 12 10.66 -22.27 7.17
C GLY A 12 12.15 -22.15 7.42
N GLU A 13 12.98 -22.39 6.39
CA GLU A 13 14.43 -22.28 6.47
C GLU A 13 14.98 -20.86 6.22
N ARG A 14 14.13 -19.95 5.73
CA ARG A 14 14.56 -18.57 5.40
C ARG A 14 14.30 -17.64 6.58
N THR A 15 15.25 -16.72 6.79
CA THR A 15 15.07 -15.58 7.68
C THR A 15 14.90 -14.32 6.85
N ILE A 16 13.78 -13.63 7.06
CA ILE A 16 13.50 -12.32 6.46
C ILE A 16 13.80 -11.28 7.53
N ALA A 17 14.71 -10.36 7.21
CA ALA A 17 15.05 -9.25 8.08
C ALA A 17 15.08 -7.94 7.29
N ALA A 18 14.64 -6.87 7.92
CA ALA A 18 14.73 -5.53 7.35
C ALA A 18 14.96 -4.52 8.48
N ARG A 19 15.91 -3.60 8.23
CA ARG A 19 16.16 -2.48 9.14
C ARG A 19 16.36 -1.22 8.31
N PHE A 20 15.44 -0.28 8.45
CA PHE A 20 15.51 1.02 7.79
C PHE A 20 14.60 2.04 8.46
N THR A 21 14.92 3.31 8.23
CA THR A 21 14.04 4.43 8.51
C THR A 21 13.63 5.07 7.19
N ALA A 22 12.40 5.53 7.08
CA ALA A 22 11.88 6.21 5.91
C ALA A 22 11.24 7.54 6.32
N GLY A 23 11.49 8.56 5.51
CA GLY A 23 10.89 9.88 5.64
C GLY A 23 9.54 9.98 4.94
N PRO A 24 9.03 11.22 4.75
CA PRO A 24 7.88 11.47 3.91
C PRO A 24 8.20 11.14 2.43
N GLY A 25 7.18 10.81 1.67
CA GLY A 25 7.30 10.45 0.26
C GLY A 25 7.16 8.96 0.00
N LEU A 26 7.81 8.43 -1.04
CA LEU A 26 7.74 7.03 -1.43
C LEU A 26 9.08 6.33 -1.18
N THR A 27 9.04 5.34 -0.29
CA THR A 27 10.18 4.45 -0.04
C THR A 27 9.97 3.15 -0.78
N ALA A 28 10.85 2.85 -1.73
CA ALA A 28 10.83 1.61 -2.49
C ALA A 28 11.64 0.51 -1.79
N LEU A 29 11.03 -0.63 -1.56
CA LEU A 29 11.73 -1.88 -1.22
C LEU A 29 12.08 -2.58 -2.54
N PHE A 30 13.34 -2.52 -2.91
CA PHE A 30 13.85 -3.05 -4.17
C PHE A 30 14.72 -4.29 -3.94
N GLY A 31 14.62 -5.27 -4.82
CA GLY A 31 15.41 -6.50 -4.74
C GLY A 31 14.81 -7.64 -5.57
N PRO A 32 15.48 -8.79 -5.67
CA PRO A 32 15.02 -9.90 -6.49
C PRO A 32 13.71 -10.50 -5.99
N SER A 33 13.01 -11.23 -6.86
CA SER A 33 11.83 -12.00 -6.47
C SER A 33 12.21 -13.02 -5.39
N GLY A 34 11.34 -13.16 -4.38
CA GLY A 34 11.59 -14.04 -3.24
C GLY A 34 12.48 -13.46 -2.14
N ALA A 35 12.99 -12.22 -2.25
CA ALA A 35 13.79 -11.56 -1.21
C ALA A 35 13.02 -11.25 0.09
N GLY A 36 11.70 -11.46 0.11
CA GLY A 36 10.89 -11.22 1.30
C GLY A 36 10.20 -9.85 1.36
N LYS A 37 10.22 -9.06 0.29
CA LYS A 37 9.62 -7.71 0.23
C LYS A 37 8.14 -7.70 0.63
N THR A 38 7.32 -8.58 0.05
CA THR A 38 5.91 -8.77 0.42
C THR A 38 5.75 -9.16 1.88
N SER A 39 6.66 -9.98 2.42
CA SER A 39 6.61 -10.36 3.84
C SER A 39 6.87 -9.17 4.76
N ILE A 40 7.75 -8.25 4.36
CA ILE A 40 7.99 -7.00 5.10
C ILE A 40 6.72 -6.15 5.10
N LEU A 41 6.08 -5.94 3.92
CA LEU A 41 4.79 -5.25 3.85
C LEU A 41 3.72 -5.92 4.73
N ASN A 42 3.62 -7.25 4.68
CA ASN A 42 2.67 -8.00 5.51
C ASN A 42 2.98 -7.84 7.01
N MET A 43 4.24 -7.73 7.41
CA MET A 43 4.60 -7.44 8.80
C MET A 43 4.17 -6.02 9.20
N VAL A 44 4.34 -5.02 8.33
CA VAL A 44 3.86 -3.65 8.59
C VAL A 44 2.33 -3.61 8.66
N ALA A 45 1.64 -4.32 7.78
CA ALA A 45 0.18 -4.40 7.76
C ALA A 45 -0.43 -5.18 8.94
N GLY A 46 0.39 -5.98 9.67
CA GLY A 46 -0.09 -6.86 10.74
C GLY A 46 -0.67 -8.19 10.25
N LEU A 47 -0.52 -8.49 8.96
CA LEU A 47 -0.93 -9.76 8.36
C LEU A 47 0.07 -10.90 8.65
N LEU A 48 1.29 -10.53 9.01
CA LEU A 48 2.36 -11.43 9.43
C LEU A 48 3.00 -10.85 10.70
N LYS A 49 3.03 -11.62 11.79
CA LYS A 49 3.69 -11.17 13.02
C LYS A 49 5.20 -11.34 12.90
N PRO A 50 6.04 -10.31 13.16
CA PRO A 50 7.48 -10.47 13.30
C PRO A 50 7.83 -11.37 14.50
N ASP A 51 8.99 -12.05 14.46
CA ASP A 51 9.48 -12.80 15.62
C ASP A 51 10.13 -11.86 16.64
N ARG A 52 10.79 -10.81 16.13
CA ARG A 52 11.46 -9.80 16.97
C ARG A 52 11.61 -8.47 16.23
N GLY A 53 11.91 -7.42 17.01
CA GLY A 53 12.16 -6.08 16.51
C GLY A 53 11.02 -5.13 16.80
N HIS A 54 10.87 -4.08 15.97
CA HIS A 54 9.82 -3.08 16.12
C HIS A 54 9.35 -2.53 14.76
N ILE A 55 8.13 -2.00 14.75
CA ILE A 55 7.53 -1.24 13.65
C ILE A 55 6.88 0.00 14.27
N ARG A 56 7.32 1.19 13.85
CA ARG A 56 6.78 2.48 14.29
C ARG A 56 6.43 3.35 13.10
N ILE A 57 5.34 4.09 13.20
CA ILE A 57 4.90 5.08 12.23
C ILE A 57 4.61 6.39 12.98
N GLY A 58 5.46 7.40 12.77
CA GLY A 58 5.47 8.58 13.64
C GLY A 58 5.75 8.19 15.10
N GLU A 59 4.87 8.61 15.99
CA GLU A 59 4.96 8.28 17.43
C GLU A 59 4.24 6.96 17.79
N ARG A 60 3.55 6.35 16.83
CA ARG A 60 2.78 5.11 17.08
C ARG A 60 3.64 3.87 16.91
N THR A 61 3.68 3.04 17.93
CA THR A 61 4.24 1.69 17.87
C THR A 61 3.15 0.73 17.37
N LEU A 62 3.39 0.09 16.23
CA LEU A 62 2.51 -0.94 15.67
C LEU A 62 2.89 -2.33 16.16
N PHE A 63 4.20 -2.54 16.36
CA PHE A 63 4.77 -3.79 16.84
C PHE A 63 6.05 -3.53 17.63
N ASP A 64 6.19 -4.19 18.78
CA ASP A 64 7.44 -4.38 19.53
C ASP A 64 7.30 -5.59 20.47
N SER A 65 8.19 -5.71 21.48
CA SER A 65 8.15 -6.80 22.46
C SER A 65 6.88 -6.82 23.35
N ALA A 66 6.24 -5.66 23.53
CA ALA A 66 5.05 -5.49 24.38
C ALA A 66 3.77 -5.28 23.56
N THR A 67 3.89 -4.81 22.33
CA THR A 67 2.78 -4.36 21.49
C THR A 67 2.70 -5.18 20.19
N ASN A 68 1.51 -5.60 19.81
CA ASN A 68 1.23 -6.11 18.46
C ASN A 68 -0.19 -5.71 18.07
N LEU A 69 -0.32 -4.56 17.41
CA LEU A 69 -1.62 -4.09 16.95
C LEU A 69 -2.18 -5.00 15.85
N PRO A 70 -3.46 -5.37 15.91
CA PRO A 70 -4.10 -6.10 14.82
C PRO A 70 -4.22 -5.22 13.56
N PRO A 71 -4.39 -5.82 12.35
CA PRO A 71 -4.39 -5.08 11.08
C PRO A 71 -5.32 -3.88 11.04
N GLU A 72 -6.55 -4.02 11.54
CA GLU A 72 -7.57 -2.98 11.55
C GLU A 72 -7.22 -1.77 12.43
N ALA A 73 -6.35 -1.97 13.43
CA ALA A 73 -5.90 -0.91 14.32
C ALA A 73 -4.66 -0.18 13.79
N ARG A 74 -4.03 -0.65 12.71
CA ARG A 74 -2.78 -0.09 12.19
C ARG A 74 -2.95 1.14 11.32
N ARG A 75 -4.17 1.41 10.82
CA ARG A 75 -4.47 2.52 9.90
C ARG A 75 -3.59 2.49 8.64
N VAL A 76 -3.49 1.32 8.06
CA VAL A 76 -2.68 1.06 6.87
C VAL A 76 -3.61 0.84 5.68
N GLY A 77 -3.39 1.58 4.59
CA GLY A 77 -3.99 1.27 3.29
C GLY A 77 -3.12 0.24 2.56
N TYR A 78 -3.70 -0.85 2.09
CA TYR A 78 -2.96 -1.89 1.37
C TYR A 78 -3.49 -2.07 -0.05
N VAL A 79 -2.61 -1.89 -1.03
CA VAL A 79 -2.84 -2.20 -2.44
C VAL A 79 -2.07 -3.46 -2.77
N PHE A 80 -2.80 -4.57 -2.95
CA PHE A 80 -2.24 -5.87 -3.28
C PHE A 80 -1.91 -5.97 -4.77
N GLN A 81 -1.01 -6.85 -5.15
CA GLN A 81 -0.58 -7.09 -6.52
C GLN A 81 -1.75 -7.41 -7.47
N ASP A 82 -2.73 -8.19 -7.01
CA ASP A 82 -3.94 -8.57 -7.74
C ASP A 82 -5.15 -7.65 -7.45
N GLY A 83 -4.93 -6.51 -6.76
CA GLY A 83 -5.93 -5.53 -6.37
C GLY A 83 -6.97 -6.03 -5.37
N ARG A 84 -7.27 -7.32 -5.32
CA ARG A 84 -8.25 -7.98 -4.42
C ARG A 84 -9.57 -7.25 -4.27
N LEU A 85 -10.13 -6.80 -5.39
CA LEU A 85 -11.48 -6.24 -5.38
C LEU A 85 -12.51 -7.31 -5.01
N PHE A 86 -13.53 -6.93 -4.27
CA PHE A 86 -14.65 -7.82 -3.94
C PHE A 86 -15.47 -8.11 -5.21
N PRO A 87 -15.41 -9.31 -5.81
CA PRO A 87 -16.03 -9.58 -7.10
C PRO A 87 -17.56 -9.53 -7.05
N HIS A 88 -18.15 -9.74 -5.89
CA HIS A 88 -19.58 -9.72 -5.61
C HIS A 88 -20.09 -8.34 -5.18
N ARG A 89 -19.27 -7.28 -5.27
CA ARG A 89 -19.64 -5.90 -4.96
C ARG A 89 -19.31 -4.99 -6.14
N ARG A 90 -20.19 -4.02 -6.45
CA ARG A 90 -19.92 -2.96 -7.42
C ARG A 90 -18.76 -2.08 -6.97
N VAL A 91 -18.21 -1.28 -7.89
CA VAL A 91 -17.10 -0.36 -7.62
C VAL A 91 -17.42 0.56 -6.44
N ARG A 92 -18.62 1.16 -6.39
CA ARG A 92 -19.06 1.98 -5.25
C ARG A 92 -18.88 1.26 -3.92
N ALA A 93 -19.39 0.05 -3.80
CA ALA A 93 -19.32 -0.72 -2.55
C ALA A 93 -17.91 -1.25 -2.24
N ASN A 94 -17.05 -1.41 -3.25
CA ASN A 94 -15.62 -1.65 -3.05
C ASN A 94 -14.93 -0.41 -2.43
N LEU A 95 -15.21 0.78 -2.98
CA LEU A 95 -14.63 2.04 -2.54
C LEU A 95 -15.09 2.41 -1.11
N THR A 96 -16.40 2.30 -0.84
CA THR A 96 -16.93 2.70 0.47
C THR A 96 -16.67 1.70 1.58
N TYR A 97 -16.22 0.48 1.26
CA TYR A 97 -15.98 -0.55 2.27
C TYR A 97 -15.00 -0.10 3.37
N GLY A 98 -13.88 0.51 2.99
CA GLY A 98 -12.93 1.07 3.94
C GLY A 98 -13.47 2.31 4.67
N LEU A 99 -14.19 3.15 3.93
CA LEU A 99 -14.82 4.36 4.46
C LEU A 99 -15.83 4.02 5.56
N ASP A 100 -16.65 2.99 5.36
CA ASP A 100 -17.69 2.56 6.31
C ASP A 100 -17.10 2.02 7.62
N LEU A 101 -15.90 1.42 7.53
CA LEU A 101 -15.17 0.87 8.68
C LEU A 101 -14.30 1.91 9.39
N ALA A 102 -13.86 2.95 8.68
CA ALA A 102 -13.02 4.01 9.23
C ALA A 102 -13.80 4.86 10.22
N ARG A 103 -13.18 5.18 11.38
CA ARG A 103 -13.74 6.15 12.31
C ARG A 103 -13.89 7.50 11.62
N GLN A 104 -14.94 8.25 11.93
CA GLN A 104 -15.19 9.53 11.26
C GLN A 104 -14.03 10.54 11.39
N ALA A 105 -13.34 10.53 12.52
CA ALA A 105 -12.17 11.38 12.75
C ALA A 105 -10.95 11.01 11.86
N ASP A 106 -10.91 9.81 11.32
CA ASP A 106 -9.80 9.31 10.48
C ASP A 106 -10.09 9.50 8.98
N ARG A 107 -11.32 9.91 8.62
CA ARG A 107 -11.74 10.13 7.23
C ARG A 107 -11.29 11.50 6.75
N TRP A 108 -10.20 11.52 5.99
CA TRP A 108 -9.66 12.77 5.43
C TRP A 108 -10.01 12.97 3.95
N MET A 109 -10.68 12.00 3.30
CA MET A 109 -11.13 12.07 1.91
C MET A 109 -12.52 11.45 1.77
N GLY A 110 -13.41 12.10 1.01
CA GLY A 110 -14.74 11.59 0.68
C GLY A 110 -14.77 10.81 -0.64
N LEU A 111 -15.88 10.06 -0.89
CA LEU A 111 -16.05 9.24 -2.10
C LEU A 111 -15.93 10.08 -3.39
N ASP A 112 -16.61 11.23 -3.45
CA ASP A 112 -16.62 12.08 -4.65
C ASP A 112 -15.26 12.71 -4.93
N GLU A 113 -14.52 13.03 -3.88
CA GLU A 113 -13.15 13.54 -3.99
C GLU A 113 -12.21 12.44 -4.49
N ALA A 114 -12.25 11.24 -3.89
CA ALA A 114 -11.45 10.11 -4.32
C ALA A 114 -11.71 9.71 -5.77
N THR A 115 -12.99 9.69 -6.18
CA THR A 115 -13.35 9.31 -7.56
C THR A 115 -12.91 10.35 -8.58
N ARG A 116 -12.96 11.65 -8.27
CA ARG A 116 -12.38 12.72 -9.09
C ARG A 116 -10.85 12.64 -9.15
N PHE A 117 -10.21 12.48 -8.00
CA PHE A 117 -8.76 12.37 -7.91
C PHE A 117 -8.20 11.24 -8.76
N LEU A 118 -8.89 10.08 -8.74
CA LEU A 118 -8.49 8.87 -9.46
C LEU A 118 -9.04 8.78 -10.90
N GLY A 119 -9.96 9.67 -11.29
CA GLY A 119 -10.60 9.64 -12.61
C GLY A 119 -11.54 8.44 -12.82
N ILE A 120 -12.19 7.92 -11.77
CA ILE A 120 -13.00 6.69 -11.79
C ILE A 120 -14.49 6.91 -11.54
N GLY A 121 -14.96 8.15 -11.55
CA GLY A 121 -16.38 8.47 -11.28
C GLY A 121 -17.36 7.74 -12.21
N HIS A 122 -16.98 7.54 -13.49
CA HIS A 122 -17.77 6.83 -14.48
C HIS A 122 -17.84 5.30 -14.28
N LEU A 123 -17.06 4.77 -13.34
CA LEU A 123 -16.97 3.33 -13.04
C LEU A 123 -17.83 2.90 -11.85
N ILE A 124 -18.39 3.84 -11.09
CA ILE A 124 -18.99 3.60 -9.76
C ILE A 124 -20.04 2.46 -9.76
N ASP A 125 -20.82 2.36 -10.82
CA ASP A 125 -21.91 1.36 -10.92
C ASP A 125 -21.49 0.08 -11.64
N ARG A 126 -20.22 -0.01 -12.09
CA ARG A 126 -19.68 -1.21 -12.75
C ARG A 126 -19.32 -2.30 -11.74
N TRP A 127 -19.21 -3.52 -12.28
CA TRP A 127 -18.69 -4.68 -11.55
C TRP A 127 -17.19 -4.84 -11.80
N PRO A 128 -16.41 -5.36 -10.83
CA PRO A 128 -14.97 -5.56 -11.00
C PRO A 128 -14.55 -6.32 -12.24
N HIS A 129 -15.29 -7.36 -12.62
CA HIS A 129 -15.00 -8.17 -13.82
C HIS A 129 -15.14 -7.42 -15.14
N SER A 130 -15.81 -6.27 -15.17
CA SER A 130 -15.97 -5.42 -16.35
C SER A 130 -14.91 -4.31 -16.46
N LEU A 131 -13.99 -4.24 -15.52
CA LEU A 131 -12.94 -3.22 -15.48
C LEU A 131 -11.71 -3.70 -16.26
N SER A 132 -11.04 -2.76 -16.93
CA SER A 132 -9.66 -2.99 -17.39
C SER A 132 -8.70 -3.09 -16.21
N GLY A 133 -7.51 -3.66 -16.42
CA GLY A 133 -6.51 -3.78 -15.35
C GLY A 133 -6.16 -2.45 -14.68
N GLY A 134 -5.98 -1.38 -15.46
CA GLY A 134 -5.69 -0.03 -14.91
C GLY A 134 -6.88 0.56 -14.16
N GLU A 135 -8.13 0.36 -14.62
CA GLU A 135 -9.33 0.77 -13.90
C GLU A 135 -9.47 0.02 -12.57
N ALA A 136 -9.27 -1.30 -12.58
CA ALA A 136 -9.31 -2.12 -11.37
C ALA A 136 -8.24 -1.67 -10.35
N GLN A 137 -7.04 -1.34 -10.84
CA GLN A 137 -5.96 -0.84 -9.99
C GLN A 137 -6.30 0.53 -9.37
N ARG A 138 -6.87 1.46 -10.14
CA ARG A 138 -7.34 2.76 -9.59
C ARG A 138 -8.42 2.58 -8.54
N VAL A 139 -9.35 1.62 -8.74
CA VAL A 139 -10.37 1.29 -7.74
C VAL A 139 -9.74 0.68 -6.48
N ALA A 140 -8.74 -0.20 -6.60
CA ALA A 140 -8.03 -0.76 -5.46
C ALA A 140 -7.28 0.31 -4.64
N ILE A 141 -6.62 1.25 -5.33
CA ILE A 141 -5.99 2.42 -4.71
C ILE A 141 -7.05 3.28 -4.00
N GLY A 142 -8.17 3.57 -4.65
CA GLY A 142 -9.28 4.35 -4.07
C GLY A 142 -9.85 3.72 -2.80
N ARG A 143 -10.03 2.41 -2.79
CA ARG A 143 -10.47 1.66 -1.59
C ARG A 143 -9.46 1.80 -0.45
N ALA A 144 -8.17 1.74 -0.75
CA ALA A 144 -7.12 1.89 0.25
C ALA A 144 -7.08 3.32 0.83
N LEU A 145 -7.22 4.36 -0.01
CA LEU A 145 -7.24 5.77 0.41
C LEU A 145 -8.48 6.11 1.26
N LEU A 146 -9.65 5.60 0.88
CA LEU A 146 -10.91 5.86 1.57
C LEU A 146 -10.99 5.18 2.95
N ALA A 147 -10.10 4.24 3.25
CA ALA A 147 -9.95 3.70 4.61
C ALA A 147 -9.32 4.68 5.61
N GLY A 148 -8.92 5.88 5.19
CA GLY A 148 -8.28 6.88 6.04
C GLY A 148 -6.90 6.47 6.56
N PRO A 149 -6.00 5.96 5.70
CA PRO A 149 -4.72 5.44 6.14
C PRO A 149 -3.75 6.54 6.57
N GLU A 150 -2.82 6.20 7.46
CA GLU A 150 -1.63 7.00 7.80
C GLU A 150 -0.43 6.66 6.88
N ILE A 151 -0.47 5.49 6.26
CA ILE A 151 0.54 5.01 5.32
C ILE A 151 -0.13 4.14 4.26
N LEU A 152 0.40 4.18 3.04
CA LEU A 152 -0.03 3.33 1.94
C LEU A 152 1.04 2.28 1.65
N LEU A 153 0.66 1.02 1.66
CA LEU A 153 1.50 -0.10 1.26
C LEU A 153 1.08 -0.55 -0.14
N MET A 154 2.04 -0.69 -1.04
CA MET A 154 1.79 -1.12 -2.41
C MET A 154 2.71 -2.30 -2.76
N ASP A 155 2.13 -3.45 -3.03
CA ASP A 155 2.86 -4.68 -3.33
C ASP A 155 2.79 -4.97 -4.83
N GLU A 156 3.85 -4.64 -5.57
CA GLU A 156 3.97 -4.79 -7.03
C GLU A 156 2.73 -4.32 -7.82
N PRO A 157 2.21 -3.11 -7.56
CA PRO A 157 0.88 -2.71 -8.04
C PRO A 157 0.78 -2.55 -9.56
N LEU A 158 1.90 -2.60 -10.28
CA LEU A 158 1.96 -2.39 -11.73
C LEU A 158 2.31 -3.67 -12.51
N SER A 159 2.60 -4.78 -11.82
CA SER A 159 3.14 -6.00 -12.43
C SER A 159 2.24 -6.64 -13.49
N SER A 160 0.91 -6.48 -13.37
CA SER A 160 -0.09 -7.05 -14.29
C SER A 160 -0.53 -6.10 -15.41
N LEU A 161 0.08 -4.91 -15.52
CA LEU A 161 -0.33 -3.87 -16.45
C LEU A 161 0.61 -3.79 -17.66
N ASP A 162 0.04 -3.47 -18.82
CA ASP A 162 0.81 -3.09 -20.02
C ASP A 162 1.51 -1.72 -19.83
N ALA A 163 2.47 -1.41 -20.70
CA ALA A 163 3.32 -0.21 -20.56
C ALA A 163 2.52 1.11 -20.52
N ALA A 164 1.46 1.24 -21.32
CA ALA A 164 0.66 2.45 -21.37
C ALA A 164 -0.11 2.67 -20.06
N ARG A 165 -0.82 1.62 -19.59
CA ARG A 165 -1.58 1.66 -18.33
C ARG A 165 -0.67 1.81 -17.12
N ARG A 166 0.55 1.26 -17.17
CA ARG A 166 1.57 1.40 -16.14
C ARG A 166 1.95 2.87 -15.94
N GLY A 167 2.17 3.61 -17.03
CA GLY A 167 2.45 5.05 -17.00
C GLY A 167 1.36 5.88 -16.32
N ASP A 168 0.10 5.55 -16.63
CA ASP A 168 -1.06 6.23 -16.03
C ASP A 168 -1.18 6.00 -14.53
N ILE A 169 -0.92 4.76 -14.06
CA ILE A 169 -0.96 4.47 -12.62
C ILE A 169 0.24 5.08 -11.90
N MET A 170 1.42 5.10 -12.50
CA MET A 170 2.57 5.82 -11.92
C MET A 170 2.25 7.30 -11.68
N THR A 171 1.59 7.97 -12.63
CA THR A 171 1.14 9.36 -12.45
C THR A 171 0.16 9.51 -11.28
N VAL A 172 -0.74 8.55 -11.07
CA VAL A 172 -1.62 8.53 -9.88
C VAL A 172 -0.81 8.40 -8.59
N ILE A 173 0.20 7.52 -8.57
CA ILE A 173 1.06 7.30 -7.39
C ILE A 173 1.90 8.56 -7.10
N GLU A 174 2.44 9.22 -8.13
CA GLU A 174 3.13 10.51 -8.00
C GLU A 174 2.22 11.56 -7.34
N ARG A 175 0.97 11.67 -7.80
CA ARG A 175 0.00 12.60 -7.22
C ARG A 175 -0.34 12.26 -5.76
N ILE A 176 -0.46 10.99 -5.40
CA ILE A 176 -0.66 10.58 -4.00
C ILE A 176 0.53 11.03 -3.15
N ARG A 177 1.77 10.80 -3.63
CA ARG A 177 3.00 11.22 -2.94
C ARG A 177 3.07 12.74 -2.79
N ASP A 178 2.81 13.49 -3.85
CA ASP A 178 3.13 14.91 -3.95
C ASP A 178 1.98 15.82 -3.50
N GLU A 179 0.73 15.48 -3.82
CA GLU A 179 -0.45 16.29 -3.48
C GLU A 179 -1.02 15.88 -2.11
N LEU A 180 -1.20 14.57 -1.85
CA LEU A 180 -1.75 14.08 -0.58
C LEU A 180 -0.69 13.95 0.51
N LYS A 181 0.61 13.91 0.14
CA LYS A 181 1.76 13.75 1.05
C LYS A 181 1.63 12.55 1.99
N LEU A 182 0.92 11.54 1.52
CA LEU A 182 0.76 10.28 2.24
C LEU A 182 2.06 9.46 2.07
N PRO A 183 2.70 9.01 3.16
CA PRO A 183 3.85 8.13 3.06
C PRO A 183 3.49 6.83 2.35
N ILE A 184 4.36 6.38 1.45
CA ILE A 184 4.15 5.17 0.65
C ILE A 184 5.32 4.21 0.87
N LEU A 185 5.03 2.96 1.20
CA LEU A 185 5.99 1.86 1.16
C LEU A 185 5.66 1.00 -0.06
N TYR A 186 6.56 0.98 -1.04
CA TYR A 186 6.33 0.46 -2.37
C TYR A 186 7.25 -0.72 -2.66
N VAL A 187 6.71 -1.85 -3.03
CA VAL A 187 7.48 -3.01 -3.48
C VAL A 187 7.48 -3.06 -4.99
N SER A 188 8.67 -3.12 -5.58
CA SER A 188 8.86 -3.40 -7.00
C SER A 188 10.19 -4.12 -7.23
N HIS A 189 10.28 -4.84 -8.34
CA HIS A 189 11.52 -5.36 -8.92
C HIS A 189 11.86 -4.64 -10.25
N ASP A 190 11.02 -3.69 -10.69
CA ASP A 190 11.21 -2.90 -11.91
C ASP A 190 11.97 -1.60 -11.57
N ARG A 191 13.17 -1.47 -12.14
CA ARG A 191 14.04 -0.32 -11.91
C ARG A 191 13.44 0.99 -12.44
N VAL A 192 12.70 0.93 -13.55
CA VAL A 192 12.06 2.11 -14.15
C VAL A 192 11.00 2.71 -13.21
N GLU A 193 10.20 1.84 -12.57
CA GLU A 193 9.22 2.28 -11.58
C GLU A 193 9.90 2.95 -10.38
N VAL A 194 10.95 2.31 -9.86
CA VAL A 194 11.69 2.81 -8.69
C VAL A 194 12.35 4.15 -8.99
N ASP A 195 13.04 4.28 -10.13
CA ASP A 195 13.75 5.52 -10.51
C ASP A 195 12.78 6.69 -10.73
N ARG A 196 11.55 6.41 -11.18
CA ARG A 196 10.53 7.44 -11.39
C ARG A 196 9.81 7.84 -10.09
N LEU A 197 9.46 6.86 -9.24
CA LEU A 197 8.53 7.07 -8.14
C LEU A 197 9.23 7.32 -6.79
N ALA A 198 10.39 6.70 -6.55
CA ALA A 198 10.98 6.64 -5.22
C ALA A 198 11.68 7.93 -4.82
N THR A 199 11.43 8.37 -3.59
CA THR A 199 12.25 9.38 -2.90
C THR A 199 13.38 8.73 -2.12
N GLN A 200 13.22 7.46 -1.75
CA GLN A 200 14.21 6.64 -1.06
C GLN A 200 14.13 5.20 -1.56
N VAL A 201 15.27 4.54 -1.67
CA VAL A 201 15.35 3.11 -2.05
C VAL A 201 16.02 2.34 -0.93
N VAL A 202 15.40 1.22 -0.54
CA VAL A 202 15.94 0.25 0.43
C VAL A 202 16.15 -1.06 -0.30
N ALA A 203 17.40 -1.50 -0.40
CA ALA A 203 17.75 -2.79 -0.99
C ALA A 203 17.38 -3.92 -0.01
N ILE A 204 16.73 -4.97 -0.53
CA ILE A 204 16.31 -6.15 0.24
C ILE A 204 16.90 -7.39 -0.41
N GLY A 205 17.59 -8.19 0.39
CA GLY A 205 18.14 -9.49 -0.06
C GLY A 205 19.58 -9.42 -0.58
N GLU A 206 20.32 -8.35 -0.25
CA GLU A 206 21.78 -8.31 -0.33
C GLU A 206 22.43 -8.92 0.91
#